data_20d8304dc1dfaa567f31859eaa45a2c2
#
_entry.id   20d8304dc1dfaa567f31859eaa45a2c2
#
_cell.length_a   1.000
_cell.length_b   1.000
_cell.length_c   1.000
_cell.angle_alpha   90.00
_cell.angle_beta   90.00
_cell.angle_gamma   90.00
#
_symmetry.space_group_name_H-M   'P 1'
#
loop_
_entity.id
_entity.type
_entity.pdbx_description
1 polymer ?
#
loop_
_entity_poly.entity_id
_entity_poly.type
_entity_poly.pdbx_seq_one_letter_code
_entity_poly.pdbx_strand_id
1 'polypeptide(L)'
;MKSSHRPSVISHRLKRGLQLAAAIAAAAVLPILSVPGSPFPIAALGAQETGLPVGAKAPASTMVETLDGKAFDIGQYIGKTPVLIEFWATWCPLCKQLEPTMVDAAKKYGSKVKFIGVAVSVNQTPERVKLYAEKHGLPLEVYFDRKGTATDAYDAAATSYVVVVNKAGTVVYTGLGGTQNLEAAIKKAIAG
;
A
#
# COMPACT_ATOMS: atom_id res chain seq x y z
N MET A 1 -62.57 -10.21 8.16
CA MET A 1 -62.78 -11.68 8.04
C MET A 1 -61.40 -12.31 8.24
N LYS A 2 -61.12 -12.83 9.45
CA LYS A 2 -61.03 -14.26 9.80
C LYS A 2 -60.02 -14.98 8.88
N SER A 3 -58.93 -15.66 9.31
CA SER A 3 -58.76 -16.58 10.45
C SER A 3 -57.28 -16.99 10.39
N SER A 4 -56.40 -16.86 11.38
CA SER A 4 -56.16 -17.84 12.43
C SER A 4 -55.69 -19.21 11.92
N HIS A 5 -54.41 -19.63 12.18
CA HIS A 5 -54.11 -20.78 13.02
C HIS A 5 -52.60 -21.05 13.17
N ARG A 6 -52.13 -20.97 14.43
CA ARG A 6 -51.10 -21.88 15.01
C ARG A 6 -51.83 -23.18 15.39
N PRO A 7 -51.20 -24.26 15.90
CA PRO A 7 -49.83 -24.53 16.35
C PRO A 7 -49.31 -25.95 15.95
N SER A 8 -48.12 -26.37 16.31
CA SER A 8 -47.97 -27.56 17.17
C SER A 8 -46.54 -27.84 17.59
N VAL A 9 -46.39 -27.93 18.87
CA VAL A 9 -45.26 -28.44 19.67
C VAL A 9 -45.34 -29.98 19.66
N ILE A 10 -44.24 -30.69 19.45
CA ILE A 10 -44.08 -32.06 19.95
C ILE A 10 -42.69 -32.22 20.56
N SER A 11 -42.74 -32.33 21.89
CA SER A 11 -41.71 -32.89 22.77
C SER A 11 -41.67 -34.40 22.65
N HIS A 12 -40.52 -35.03 22.63
CA HIS A 12 -40.27 -36.37 23.20
C HIS A 12 -38.85 -36.44 23.71
N ARG A 13 -38.72 -36.29 25.01
CA ARG A 13 -38.54 -37.31 26.09
C ARG A 13 -37.31 -38.23 25.94
N LEU A 14 -36.35 -37.89 26.79
CA LEU A 14 -35.62 -38.72 27.77
C LEU A 14 -35.70 -40.26 27.63
N LYS A 15 -34.52 -40.89 27.64
CA LYS A 15 -34.18 -42.09 28.45
C LYS A 15 -32.68 -42.26 28.50
N ARG A 16 -32.07 -41.97 29.62
CA ARG A 16 -31.39 -42.84 30.61
C ARG A 16 -30.54 -43.96 30.02
N GLY A 17 -29.27 -43.94 30.30
CA GLY A 17 -28.34 -45.06 30.22
C GLY A 17 -27.04 -44.70 30.92
N LEU A 18 -27.06 -44.85 32.26
CA LEU A 18 -25.93 -44.78 33.17
C LEU A 18 -25.17 -46.10 33.05
N GLN A 19 -23.92 -46.11 32.56
CA GLN A 19 -22.98 -47.18 32.84
C GLN A 19 -21.61 -46.60 33.14
N LEU A 20 -21.28 -46.73 34.43
CA LEU A 20 -19.92 -46.63 34.93
C LEU A 20 -19.10 -47.82 34.41
N ALA A 21 -17.99 -47.55 33.78
CA ALA A 21 -16.87 -48.48 33.72
C ALA A 21 -15.58 -47.74 34.00
N ALA A 22 -15.07 -47.92 35.17
CA ALA A 22 -13.71 -47.52 35.55
C ALA A 22 -12.71 -48.41 34.78
N ALA A 23 -11.81 -47.79 34.07
CA ALA A 23 -10.63 -48.47 33.53
C ALA A 23 -9.40 -47.59 33.79
N ILE A 24 -8.59 -48.12 34.59
CA ILE A 24 -7.29 -47.87 35.19
C ILE A 24 -6.32 -47.18 34.22
N ALA A 25 -5.75 -46.07 34.70
CA ALA A 25 -4.67 -45.34 34.10
C ALA A 25 -3.38 -46.21 34.02
N ALA A 26 -2.91 -46.49 32.85
CA ALA A 26 -1.52 -46.83 32.63
C ALA A 26 -0.79 -45.60 32.07
N ALA A 27 -0.06 -44.92 32.94
CA ALA A 27 0.83 -43.84 32.58
C ALA A 27 1.99 -44.43 31.79
N ALA A 28 1.91 -44.42 30.45
CA ALA A 28 3.05 -44.64 29.58
C ALA A 28 3.91 -43.36 29.59
N VAL A 29 4.97 -43.36 30.39
CA VAL A 29 6.07 -42.41 30.31
C VAL A 29 6.78 -42.65 28.98
N LEU A 30 6.43 -41.87 27.96
CA LEU A 30 7.21 -41.84 26.71
C LEU A 30 8.52 -41.09 26.99
N PRO A 31 9.68 -41.65 26.68
CA PRO A 31 10.93 -40.91 26.75
C PRO A 31 10.88 -39.78 25.74
N ILE A 32 11.05 -38.53 26.19
CA ILE A 32 11.30 -37.38 25.35
C ILE A 32 12.65 -37.63 24.67
N LEU A 33 12.63 -38.17 23.45
CA LEU A 33 13.80 -38.11 22.57
C LEU A 33 14.09 -36.62 22.32
N SER A 34 15.10 -36.12 23.03
CA SER A 34 15.74 -34.85 22.70
C SER A 34 16.37 -35.00 21.30
N VAL A 35 15.69 -34.43 20.31
CA VAL A 35 16.28 -34.26 18.98
C VAL A 35 17.30 -33.14 19.09
N PRO A 36 18.61 -33.40 18.98
CA PRO A 36 19.60 -32.33 19.00
C PRO A 36 19.44 -31.51 17.72
N GLY A 37 19.12 -30.23 17.93
CA GLY A 37 19.31 -29.09 17.07
C GLY A 37 19.43 -29.31 15.54
N SER A 38 18.30 -29.36 14.84
CA SER A 38 18.30 -28.85 13.47
C SER A 38 18.14 -27.33 13.57
N PRO A 39 19.14 -26.57 13.16
CA PRO A 39 18.91 -25.16 12.90
C PRO A 39 18.07 -25.10 11.63
N PHE A 40 16.74 -25.19 11.76
CA PHE A 40 15.90 -24.66 10.70
C PHE A 40 16.29 -23.18 10.62
N PRO A 41 16.85 -22.72 9.48
CA PRO A 41 16.94 -21.29 9.29
C PRO A 41 15.50 -20.79 9.41
N ILE A 42 15.19 -20.07 10.48
CA ILE A 42 14.05 -19.18 10.48
C ILE A 42 14.40 -18.23 9.35
N ALA A 43 13.93 -18.54 8.13
CA ALA A 43 13.87 -17.56 7.09
C ALA A 43 13.13 -16.39 7.76
N ALA A 44 13.86 -15.33 8.06
CA ALA A 44 13.25 -14.10 8.53
C ALA A 44 12.12 -13.85 7.53
N LEU A 45 10.87 -13.96 7.98
CA LEU A 45 9.76 -13.40 7.23
C LEU A 45 10.14 -11.92 7.09
N GLY A 46 10.81 -11.60 5.97
CA GLY A 46 11.07 -10.24 5.59
C GLY A 46 9.72 -9.54 5.67
N ALA A 47 9.63 -8.48 6.47
CA ALA A 47 8.50 -7.59 6.40
C ALA A 47 8.24 -7.39 4.92
N GLN A 48 7.03 -7.72 4.44
CA GLN A 48 6.67 -7.49 3.06
C GLN A 48 6.82 -5.99 2.86
N GLU A 49 7.92 -5.58 2.24
CA GLU A 49 8.14 -4.21 1.86
C GLU A 49 7.03 -3.91 0.84
N THR A 50 6.01 -3.18 1.26
CA THR A 50 4.95 -2.71 0.37
C THR A 50 5.56 -1.74 -0.62
N GLY A 51 5.31 -1.98 -1.89
CA GLY A 51 5.82 -1.15 -2.96
C GLY A 51 7.00 -1.75 -3.72
N LEU A 52 7.44 -1.08 -4.76
CA LEU A 52 8.58 -1.53 -5.56
C LEU A 52 9.85 -1.59 -4.71
N PRO A 53 10.62 -2.69 -4.76
CA PRO A 53 11.86 -2.79 -4.01
C PRO A 53 12.91 -1.79 -4.52
N VAL A 54 13.70 -1.24 -3.60
CA VAL A 54 14.86 -0.41 -3.95
C VAL A 54 15.84 -1.25 -4.78
N GLY A 55 16.32 -0.68 -5.88
CA GLY A 55 17.14 -1.37 -6.88
C GLY A 55 16.36 -1.93 -8.05
N ALA A 56 15.05 -2.08 -7.97
CA ALA A 56 14.21 -2.49 -9.09
C ALA A 56 14.18 -1.43 -10.21
N LYS A 57 13.87 -1.84 -11.42
CA LYS A 57 13.53 -0.92 -12.51
C LYS A 57 12.11 -0.43 -12.35
N ALA A 58 11.92 0.89 -12.40
CA ALA A 58 10.59 1.48 -12.45
C ALA A 58 9.91 1.13 -13.79
N PRO A 59 8.56 1.04 -13.81
CA PRO A 59 7.81 0.78 -15.04
C PRO A 59 8.13 1.82 -16.13
N ALA A 60 8.50 1.34 -17.31
CA ALA A 60 8.87 2.19 -18.43
C ALA A 60 7.66 2.89 -19.11
N SER A 61 6.46 2.37 -18.87
CA SER A 61 5.19 2.95 -19.30
C SER A 61 4.16 2.79 -18.20
N THR A 62 3.45 3.85 -17.88
CA THR A 62 2.41 3.86 -16.84
C THR A 62 1.35 4.88 -17.22
N MET A 63 0.20 4.38 -17.65
CA MET A 63 -0.92 5.21 -18.10
C MET A 63 -1.73 5.74 -16.91
N VAL A 64 -1.93 7.04 -16.91
CA VAL A 64 -2.80 7.81 -16.03
C VAL A 64 -3.67 8.76 -16.84
N GLU A 65 -4.49 9.57 -16.19
CA GLU A 65 -5.23 10.64 -16.84
C GLU A 65 -4.78 12.00 -16.28
N THR A 66 -4.73 13.00 -17.14
CA THR A 66 -4.68 14.39 -16.71
C THR A 66 -5.99 14.76 -15.99
N LEU A 67 -6.01 15.84 -15.24
CA LEU A 67 -7.23 16.26 -14.52
C LEU A 67 -8.38 16.73 -15.45
N ASP A 68 -8.09 16.95 -16.74
CA ASP A 68 -9.07 17.21 -17.81
C ASP A 68 -9.45 15.94 -18.61
N GLY A 69 -9.02 14.76 -18.14
CA GLY A 69 -9.45 13.46 -18.65
C GLY A 69 -8.66 12.92 -19.86
N LYS A 70 -7.53 13.53 -20.23
CA LYS A 70 -6.69 13.04 -21.31
C LYS A 70 -5.75 11.95 -20.82
N ALA A 71 -5.57 10.92 -21.61
CA ALA A 71 -4.58 9.88 -21.33
C ALA A 71 -3.16 10.45 -21.34
N PHE A 72 -2.34 10.03 -20.38
CA PHE A 72 -0.96 10.46 -20.24
C PHE A 72 -0.09 9.30 -19.72
N ASP A 73 1.12 9.18 -20.24
CA ASP A 73 2.09 8.17 -19.81
C ASP A 73 3.17 8.83 -18.94
N ILE A 74 3.10 8.64 -17.63
CA ILE A 74 4.12 9.14 -16.71
C ILE A 74 5.45 8.39 -16.86
N GLY A 75 5.44 7.18 -17.43
CA GLY A 75 6.65 6.41 -17.74
C GLY A 75 7.60 7.13 -18.72
N GLN A 76 7.08 8.10 -19.50
CA GLN A 76 7.93 8.89 -20.41
C GLN A 76 9.09 9.64 -19.76
N TYR A 77 9.02 9.86 -18.43
CA TYR A 77 10.10 10.51 -17.65
C TYR A 77 11.15 9.51 -17.16
N ILE A 78 10.78 8.22 -17.05
CA ILE A 78 11.65 7.17 -16.53
C ILE A 78 12.84 6.94 -17.49
N GLY A 79 14.04 6.90 -16.94
CA GLY A 79 15.27 6.77 -17.74
C GLY A 79 15.76 8.07 -18.37
N LYS A 80 15.10 9.20 -18.18
CA LYS A 80 15.48 10.51 -18.76
C LYS A 80 15.89 11.54 -17.69
N THR A 81 15.16 11.57 -16.59
CA THR A 81 15.39 12.47 -15.47
C THR A 81 15.07 11.76 -14.16
N PRO A 82 15.64 12.15 -13.03
CA PRO A 82 15.17 11.68 -11.73
C PRO A 82 13.71 12.08 -11.52
N VAL A 83 12.91 11.15 -10.95
CA VAL A 83 11.48 11.34 -10.72
C VAL A 83 11.14 11.02 -9.28
N LEU A 84 10.31 11.86 -8.66
CA LEU A 84 9.64 11.56 -7.41
C LEU A 84 8.14 11.44 -7.71
N ILE A 85 7.54 10.33 -7.32
CA ILE A 85 6.11 10.04 -7.49
C ILE A 85 5.49 9.86 -6.11
N GLU A 86 4.43 10.61 -5.80
CA GLU A 86 3.59 10.39 -4.62
C GLU A 86 2.23 9.84 -5.05
N PHE A 87 1.83 8.71 -4.46
CA PHE A 87 0.46 8.18 -4.53
C PHE A 87 -0.35 8.75 -3.39
N TRP A 88 -1.36 9.56 -3.69
CA TRP A 88 -2.03 10.39 -2.70
C TRP A 88 -3.54 10.53 -2.89
N ALA A 89 -4.22 11.13 -1.91
CA ALA A 89 -5.62 11.48 -2.00
C ALA A 89 -5.93 12.75 -1.20
N THR A 90 -6.97 13.48 -1.61
CA THR A 90 -7.42 14.73 -0.95
C THR A 90 -7.90 14.50 0.50
N TRP A 91 -8.32 13.30 0.82
CA TRP A 91 -8.79 12.89 2.14
C TRP A 91 -7.70 12.24 3.02
N CYS A 92 -6.48 12.05 2.51
CA CYS A 92 -5.39 11.35 3.19
C CYS A 92 -4.69 12.26 4.23
N PRO A 93 -4.76 11.98 5.54
CA PRO A 93 -4.12 12.82 6.55
C PRO A 93 -2.60 12.77 6.51
N LEU A 94 -2.01 11.60 6.17
CA LEU A 94 -0.55 11.45 6.05
C LEU A 94 0.00 12.21 4.84
N CYS A 95 -0.77 12.30 3.74
CA CYS A 95 -0.39 13.12 2.58
C CYS A 95 -0.33 14.60 2.97
N LYS A 96 -1.34 15.09 3.72
CA LYS A 96 -1.33 16.47 4.24
C LYS A 96 -0.16 16.76 5.16
N GLN A 97 0.23 15.77 5.98
CA GLN A 97 1.40 15.90 6.84
C GLN A 97 2.69 15.98 6.03
N LEU A 98 2.76 15.31 4.86
CA LEU A 98 3.92 15.30 3.98
C LEU A 98 4.03 16.56 3.10
N GLU A 99 2.93 17.27 2.84
CA GLU A 99 2.87 18.45 1.94
C GLU A 99 3.99 19.49 2.21
N PRO A 100 4.25 19.94 3.44
CA PRO A 100 5.31 20.92 3.68
C PRO A 100 6.69 20.43 3.23
N THR A 101 7.02 19.17 3.53
CA THR A 101 8.28 18.55 3.11
C THR A 101 8.38 18.42 1.59
N MET A 102 7.26 18.13 0.93
CA MET A 102 7.16 18.06 -0.53
C MET A 102 7.37 19.42 -1.17
N VAL A 103 6.74 20.48 -0.60
CA VAL A 103 6.91 21.88 -1.07
C VAL A 103 8.37 22.30 -0.98
N ASP A 104 9.03 22.05 0.15
CA ASP A 104 10.43 22.43 0.36
C ASP A 104 11.38 21.65 -0.57
N ALA A 105 11.12 20.36 -0.75
CA ALA A 105 11.85 19.52 -1.68
C ALA A 105 11.72 20.01 -3.13
N ALA A 106 10.48 20.33 -3.57
CA ALA A 106 10.23 20.81 -4.91
C ALA A 106 10.85 22.20 -5.17
N LYS A 107 10.80 23.12 -4.21
CA LYS A 107 11.50 24.43 -4.31
C LYS A 107 13.00 24.24 -4.52
N LYS A 108 13.62 23.30 -3.79
CA LYS A 108 15.06 23.10 -3.80
C LYS A 108 15.55 22.28 -5.01
N TYR A 109 14.76 21.32 -5.47
CA TYR A 109 15.19 20.31 -6.44
C TYR A 109 14.36 20.26 -7.72
N GLY A 110 13.29 21.05 -7.87
CA GLY A 110 12.36 21.00 -9.00
C GLY A 110 13.01 21.23 -10.38
N SER A 111 14.19 21.89 -10.45
CA SER A 111 14.95 22.01 -11.68
C SER A 111 15.74 20.73 -12.07
N LYS A 112 15.91 19.79 -11.14
CA LYS A 112 16.72 18.57 -11.30
C LYS A 112 15.90 17.29 -11.22
N VAL A 113 14.72 17.34 -10.63
CA VAL A 113 13.85 16.19 -10.36
C VAL A 113 12.44 16.53 -10.82
N LYS A 114 11.80 15.61 -11.51
CA LYS A 114 10.37 15.69 -11.86
C LYS A 114 9.54 15.26 -10.66
N PHE A 115 8.64 16.14 -10.21
CA PHE A 115 7.71 15.86 -9.12
C PHE A 115 6.33 15.52 -9.69
N ILE A 116 5.80 14.34 -9.39
CA ILE A 116 4.54 13.82 -9.89
C ILE A 116 3.65 13.42 -8.72
N GLY A 117 2.39 13.85 -8.74
CA GLY A 117 1.35 13.38 -7.84
C GLY A 117 0.36 12.49 -8.59
N VAL A 118 0.26 11.23 -8.21
CA VAL A 118 -0.74 10.29 -8.72
C VAL A 118 -1.88 10.22 -7.72
N ALA A 119 -3.00 10.89 -8.04
CA ALA A 119 -4.20 10.84 -7.21
C ALA A 119 -4.95 9.53 -7.45
N VAL A 120 -5.07 8.69 -6.42
CA VAL A 120 -5.84 7.44 -6.49
C VAL A 120 -7.33 7.76 -6.63
N SER A 121 -8.11 6.93 -7.37
CA SER A 121 -9.53 7.22 -7.67
C SER A 121 -10.48 6.98 -6.49
N VAL A 122 -10.01 6.41 -5.38
CA VAL A 122 -10.86 6.01 -4.24
C VAL A 122 -11.45 7.24 -3.56
N ASN A 123 -12.78 7.32 -3.48
CA ASN A 123 -13.56 8.35 -2.79
C ASN A 123 -13.24 9.80 -3.20
N GLN A 124 -12.82 10.02 -4.45
CA GLN A 124 -12.57 11.35 -5.00
C GLN A 124 -12.75 11.40 -6.53
N THR A 125 -12.85 12.60 -7.09
CA THR A 125 -12.98 12.84 -8.52
C THR A 125 -11.84 13.73 -9.02
N PRO A 126 -11.56 13.77 -10.34
CA PRO A 126 -10.55 14.69 -10.91
C PRO A 126 -10.80 16.15 -10.54
N GLU A 127 -12.07 16.60 -10.52
CA GLU A 127 -12.44 17.98 -10.17
C GLU A 127 -12.08 18.28 -8.71
N ARG A 128 -12.39 17.36 -7.80
CA ARG A 128 -12.02 17.50 -6.38
C ARG A 128 -10.52 17.54 -6.18
N VAL A 129 -9.79 16.70 -6.90
CA VAL A 129 -8.31 16.66 -6.88
C VAL A 129 -7.75 17.98 -7.41
N LYS A 130 -8.30 18.52 -8.52
CA LYS A 130 -7.88 19.80 -9.10
C LYS A 130 -8.07 20.95 -8.11
N LEU A 131 -9.27 21.09 -7.55
CA LEU A 131 -9.58 22.13 -6.57
C LEU A 131 -8.67 22.06 -5.33
N TYR A 132 -8.36 20.84 -4.87
CA TYR A 132 -7.45 20.63 -3.75
C TYR A 132 -6.03 21.07 -4.10
N ALA A 133 -5.49 20.59 -5.24
CA ALA A 133 -4.14 20.90 -5.68
C ALA A 133 -3.92 22.40 -5.87
N GLU A 134 -4.89 23.10 -6.48
CA GLU A 134 -4.88 24.57 -6.66
C GLU A 134 -4.93 25.30 -5.31
N LYS A 135 -5.85 24.90 -4.43
CA LYS A 135 -6.03 25.53 -3.11
C LYS A 135 -4.78 25.40 -2.22
N HIS A 136 -4.10 24.27 -2.27
CA HIS A 136 -2.92 23.98 -1.46
C HIS A 136 -1.61 24.35 -2.15
N GLY A 137 -1.65 24.76 -3.42
CA GLY A 137 -0.45 25.10 -4.19
C GLY A 137 0.52 23.93 -4.28
N LEU A 138 0.01 22.72 -4.54
CA LEU A 138 0.85 21.53 -4.58
C LEU A 138 1.92 21.66 -5.68
N PRO A 139 3.19 21.42 -5.37
CA PRO A 139 4.30 21.59 -6.31
C PRO A 139 4.50 20.35 -7.18
N LEU A 140 3.43 19.61 -7.44
CA LEU A 140 3.42 18.36 -8.18
C LEU A 140 2.70 18.54 -9.51
N GLU A 141 3.17 17.86 -10.55
CA GLU A 141 2.37 17.63 -11.74
C GLU A 141 1.36 16.51 -11.44
N VAL A 142 0.07 16.89 -11.32
CA VAL A 142 -0.96 16.00 -10.77
C VAL A 142 -1.68 15.25 -11.88
N TYR A 143 -1.79 13.95 -11.71
CA TYR A 143 -2.53 13.02 -12.56
C TYR A 143 -3.54 12.23 -11.74
N PHE A 144 -4.54 11.66 -12.42
CA PHE A 144 -5.59 10.86 -11.81
C PHE A 144 -5.49 9.40 -12.27
N ASP A 145 -5.36 8.48 -11.34
CA ASP A 145 -5.29 7.03 -11.60
C ASP A 145 -6.68 6.39 -11.57
N ARG A 146 -7.49 6.67 -12.61
CA ARG A 146 -8.89 6.24 -12.68
C ARG A 146 -9.06 4.73 -12.57
N LYS A 147 -8.15 3.96 -13.17
CA LYS A 147 -8.24 2.50 -13.28
C LYS A 147 -7.36 1.75 -12.28
N GLY A 148 -6.58 2.46 -11.45
CA GLY A 148 -5.58 1.83 -10.58
C GLY A 148 -4.32 1.35 -11.30
N THR A 149 -4.16 1.69 -12.59
CA THR A 149 -3.04 1.19 -13.41
C THR A 149 -1.68 1.61 -12.86
N ALA A 150 -1.56 2.84 -12.39
CA ALA A 150 -0.33 3.33 -11.78
C ALA A 150 -0.14 2.75 -10.38
N THR A 151 -1.20 2.66 -9.60
CA THR A 151 -1.21 2.03 -8.27
C THR A 151 -0.71 0.59 -8.35
N ASP A 152 -1.23 -0.19 -9.29
CA ASP A 152 -0.83 -1.59 -9.51
C ASP A 152 0.62 -1.70 -10.01
N ALA A 153 1.01 -0.87 -11.00
CA ALA A 153 2.35 -0.92 -11.60
C ALA A 153 3.47 -0.58 -10.61
N TYR A 154 3.18 0.26 -9.61
CA TYR A 154 4.13 0.67 -8.57
C TYR A 154 3.92 -0.06 -7.24
N ASP A 155 3.02 -1.06 -7.19
CA ASP A 155 2.65 -1.80 -5.97
C ASP A 155 2.33 -0.86 -4.80
N ALA A 156 1.61 0.22 -5.09
CA ALA A 156 1.28 1.28 -4.14
C ALA A 156 0.10 0.87 -3.25
N ALA A 157 0.37 0.09 -2.20
CA ALA A 157 -0.65 -0.50 -1.34
C ALA A 157 -1.43 0.52 -0.49
N ALA A 158 -0.95 1.77 -0.37
CA ALA A 158 -1.59 2.82 0.42
C ALA A 158 -1.27 4.22 -0.12
N THR A 159 -2.06 5.22 0.28
CA THR A 159 -1.78 6.64 0.03
C THR A 159 -0.65 7.15 0.94
N SER A 160 -0.02 8.27 0.55
CA SER A 160 1.24 8.78 1.11
C SER A 160 2.43 7.83 0.86
N TYR A 161 2.33 7.01 -0.20
CA TYR A 161 3.42 6.21 -0.69
C TYR A 161 4.25 7.03 -1.69
N VAL A 162 5.55 7.12 -1.45
CA VAL A 162 6.49 7.85 -2.30
C VAL A 162 7.50 6.89 -2.90
N VAL A 163 7.70 7.01 -4.20
CA VAL A 163 8.76 6.33 -4.95
C VAL A 163 9.70 7.38 -5.53
N VAL A 164 11.01 7.20 -5.37
CA VAL A 164 12.00 8.04 -6.03
C VAL A 164 12.86 7.18 -6.95
N VAL A 165 12.94 7.60 -8.20
CA VAL A 165 13.62 6.91 -9.31
C VAL A 165 14.77 7.78 -9.78
N ASN A 166 15.95 7.21 -10.00
CA ASN A 166 17.09 7.92 -10.55
C ASN A 166 17.02 8.06 -12.08
N LYS A 167 17.97 8.79 -12.66
CA LYS A 167 18.03 8.99 -14.12
C LYS A 167 18.18 7.70 -14.92
N ALA A 168 18.75 6.64 -14.31
CA ALA A 168 18.86 5.33 -14.96
C ALA A 168 17.57 4.50 -14.92
N GLY A 169 16.48 5.05 -14.37
CA GLY A 169 15.20 4.34 -14.21
C GLY A 169 15.19 3.32 -13.08
N THR A 170 16.10 3.45 -12.11
CA THR A 170 16.19 2.55 -10.96
C THR A 170 15.56 3.20 -9.73
N VAL A 171 14.72 2.45 -9.01
CA VAL A 171 14.14 2.88 -7.73
C VAL A 171 15.26 3.01 -6.69
N VAL A 172 15.42 4.19 -6.11
CA VAL A 172 16.45 4.46 -5.08
C VAL A 172 15.87 4.71 -3.70
N TYR A 173 14.53 4.88 -3.64
CA TYR A 173 13.79 5.07 -2.41
C TYR A 173 12.33 4.69 -2.60
N THR A 174 11.77 4.05 -1.59
CA THR A 174 10.34 3.92 -1.38
C THR A 174 10.04 4.23 0.09
N GLY A 175 8.91 4.84 0.36
CA GLY A 175 8.51 5.20 1.71
C GLY A 175 7.02 5.42 1.84
N LEU A 176 6.50 5.23 3.04
CA LEU A 176 5.08 5.38 3.37
C LEU A 176 4.92 6.30 4.58
N GLY A 177 3.89 7.15 4.53
CA GLY A 177 3.50 8.00 5.67
C GLY A 177 3.92 9.46 5.55
N GLY A 178 3.56 10.25 6.58
CA GLY A 178 3.68 11.71 6.57
C GLY A 178 5.05 12.27 6.97
N THR A 179 5.96 11.42 7.47
CA THR A 179 7.29 11.83 7.96
C THR A 179 8.39 11.12 7.18
N GLN A 180 8.65 11.56 5.95
CA GLN A 180 9.64 10.95 5.06
C GLN A 180 10.82 11.91 4.84
N ASN A 181 12.04 11.37 4.80
CA ASN A 181 13.23 12.17 4.47
C ASN A 181 13.42 12.26 2.94
N LEU A 182 12.57 13.10 2.30
CA LEU A 182 12.58 13.27 0.85
C LEU A 182 13.90 13.88 0.35
N GLU A 183 14.55 14.72 1.15
CA GLU A 183 15.83 15.30 0.76
C GLU A 183 16.92 14.23 0.58
N ALA A 184 17.03 13.30 1.50
CA ALA A 184 18.00 12.21 1.40
C ALA A 184 17.69 11.30 0.20
N ALA A 185 16.40 11.00 -0.05
CA ALA A 185 15.95 10.20 -1.19
C ALA A 185 16.29 10.88 -2.53
N ILE A 186 16.00 12.17 -2.64
CA ILE A 186 16.29 12.98 -3.84
C ILE A 186 17.78 13.07 -4.11
N LYS A 187 18.61 13.29 -3.08
CA LYS A 187 20.08 13.32 -3.23
C LYS A 187 20.61 12.01 -3.81
N LYS A 188 20.09 10.84 -3.38
CA LYS A 188 20.43 9.54 -3.97
C LYS A 188 20.04 9.45 -5.45
N ALA A 189 18.87 9.96 -5.82
CA ALA A 189 18.40 9.91 -7.20
C ALA A 189 19.22 10.82 -8.15
N ILE A 190 19.72 11.94 -7.65
CA ILE A 190 20.53 12.86 -8.44
C ILE A 190 21.98 12.35 -8.58
N ALA A 191 22.50 11.61 -7.58
CA ALA A 191 23.87 11.13 -7.58
C ALA A 191 24.09 9.87 -8.46
N GLY A 192 23.05 9.10 -8.76
CA GLY A 192 23.06 7.90 -9.59
C GLY A 192 22.32 8.08 -10.90
#